data_0bbd14f35a258479cebfce5673ed664e
#
_entry.id   0bbd14f35a258479cebfce5673ed664e
#
_cell.length_a   1.000
_cell.length_b   1.000
_cell.length_c   1.000
_cell.angle_alpha   90.00
_cell.angle_beta   90.00
_cell.angle_gamma   90.00
#
_symmetry.space_group_name_H-M   'P 1'
#
loop_
_entity.id
_entity.type
_entity.pdbx_description
1 polymer ?
#
loop_
_entity_poly.entity_id
_entity_poly.type
_entity_poly.pdbx_seq_one_letter_code
_entity_poly.pdbx_strand_id
1 'polypeptide(L)'
;MSTEATSENFDENAYLAQNGDVARAIKAGMFASGWDHFIKTGRQEGRRQRLTASVSEARARKLHRVGPHLRTDMPYRVEDGRFNFLTRELRKETRIADTENVSANPYDDEMMKLIETYQDGLILDCGAGRRDIYFENIVNYEIVGYDSTDIIGVGEHLPFESNTFDAVFSIAVLEHVRDPFRCAAEIARVLRRGGQLYCCIPFLQPLHGFPHHYFNATPQGARRLFEDLLRVESVSVSRALHPVWALSWIVRSWSEGLDEPTRATFLNMQLKELVVPPEPLLTHPFARDLSSEKQFELATGTIVKAVKERTDVDVIRSPVPKTRWQAFAGWLWKVVRSR
;
A
#
# COMPACT_ATOMS: atom_id res chain seq x y z
N MET A 1 15.05 9.96 11.79
CA MET A 1 15.48 10.88 12.85
C MET A 1 15.53 12.29 12.34
N SER A 2 15.12 13.24 13.15
CA SER A 2 15.37 14.64 12.89
C SER A 2 16.03 15.26 14.14
N THR A 3 16.91 16.21 13.92
CA THR A 3 17.49 17.04 14.95
C THR A 3 17.12 18.49 14.66
N GLU A 4 17.18 19.35 15.66
CA GLU A 4 17.09 20.79 15.41
C GLU A 4 18.23 21.21 14.47
N ALA A 5 17.91 21.96 13.43
CA ALA A 5 18.90 22.51 12.52
C ALA A 5 19.56 23.71 13.19
N THR A 6 20.89 23.73 13.27
CA THR A 6 21.68 24.84 13.77
C THR A 6 22.72 25.25 12.76
N SER A 7 23.35 26.41 12.92
CA SER A 7 24.42 26.83 12.03
C SER A 7 25.64 25.92 12.07
N GLU A 8 25.78 25.12 13.12
CA GLU A 8 26.93 24.22 13.33
C GLU A 8 26.71 22.84 12.69
N ASN A 9 25.44 22.38 12.67
CA ASN A 9 25.10 21.03 12.19
C ASN A 9 24.34 21.03 10.86
N PHE A 10 24.13 22.19 10.24
CA PHE A 10 23.31 22.30 9.03
C PHE A 10 23.84 21.46 7.87
N ASP A 11 22.99 20.63 7.33
CA ASP A 11 23.21 19.86 6.11
C ASP A 11 22.08 20.16 5.12
N GLU A 12 22.42 20.68 3.95
CA GLU A 12 21.47 21.12 2.92
C GLU A 12 20.50 20.00 2.53
N ASN A 13 21.02 18.81 2.24
CA ASN A 13 20.21 17.68 1.80
C ASN A 13 19.33 17.15 2.94
N ALA A 14 19.88 17.06 4.14
CA ALA A 14 19.15 16.64 5.33
C ALA A 14 18.05 17.63 5.72
N TYR A 15 18.30 18.92 5.53
CA TYR A 15 17.33 19.98 5.78
C TYR A 15 16.18 19.95 4.77
N LEU A 16 16.47 19.87 3.48
CA LEU A 16 15.46 19.80 2.42
C LEU A 16 14.67 18.49 2.47
N ALA A 17 15.30 17.38 2.81
CA ALA A 17 14.64 16.10 3.00
C ALA A 17 13.64 16.10 4.18
N GLN A 18 13.88 16.93 5.21
CA GLN A 18 12.98 17.11 6.35
C GLN A 18 11.89 18.15 6.08
N ASN A 19 12.17 19.15 5.25
CA ASN A 19 11.31 20.31 4.99
C ASN A 19 10.90 20.37 3.52
N GLY A 20 10.00 19.49 3.10
CA GLY A 20 9.56 19.39 1.70
C GLY A 20 8.81 20.63 1.19
N ASP A 21 8.23 21.44 2.08
CA ASP A 21 7.67 22.77 1.78
C ASP A 21 8.76 23.72 1.35
N VAL A 22 9.91 23.72 2.01
CA VAL A 22 11.08 24.53 1.68
C VAL A 22 11.66 24.09 0.32
N ALA A 23 11.76 22.79 0.08
CA ALA A 23 12.23 22.28 -1.22
C ALA A 23 11.33 22.76 -2.38
N ARG A 24 10.01 22.80 -2.17
CA ARG A 24 9.07 23.36 -3.15
C ARG A 24 9.22 24.87 -3.32
N ALA A 25 9.43 25.60 -2.23
CA ALA A 25 9.63 27.06 -2.24
C ALA A 25 10.91 27.45 -3.00
N ILE A 26 11.98 26.68 -2.84
CA ILE A 26 13.23 26.85 -3.61
C ILE A 26 12.96 26.60 -5.11
N LYS A 27 12.27 25.52 -5.43
CA LYS A 27 11.90 25.21 -6.82
C LYS A 27 11.01 26.28 -7.45
N ALA A 28 10.22 26.99 -6.65
CA ALA A 28 9.41 28.14 -7.05
C ALA A 28 10.19 29.48 -7.09
N GLY A 29 11.51 29.48 -6.76
CA GLY A 29 12.36 30.66 -6.80
C GLY A 29 12.20 31.60 -5.58
N MET A 30 11.52 31.16 -4.51
CA MET A 30 11.30 31.98 -3.31
C MET A 30 12.54 32.05 -2.41
N PHE A 31 13.39 31.03 -2.44
CA PHE A 31 14.65 30.95 -1.73
C PHE A 31 15.73 30.40 -2.65
N ALA A 32 16.99 30.83 -2.43
CA ALA A 32 18.12 30.34 -3.23
C ALA A 32 18.57 28.92 -2.87
N SER A 33 18.39 28.54 -1.57
CA SER A 33 18.78 27.24 -1.03
C SER A 33 18.04 26.95 0.28
N GLY A 34 18.17 25.73 0.82
CA GLY A 34 17.71 25.40 2.16
C GLY A 34 18.42 26.22 3.23
N TRP A 35 19.71 26.48 3.03
CA TRP A 35 20.48 27.38 3.92
C TRP A 35 19.91 28.80 3.90
N ASP A 36 19.61 29.33 2.71
CA ASP A 36 18.99 30.66 2.59
C ASP A 36 17.66 30.75 3.33
N HIS A 37 16.79 29.75 3.19
CA HIS A 37 15.58 29.62 3.99
C HIS A 37 15.88 29.50 5.49
N PHE A 38 16.82 28.63 5.88
CA PHE A 38 17.16 28.42 7.29
C PHE A 38 17.59 29.71 7.99
N ILE A 39 18.46 30.49 7.36
CA ILE A 39 18.95 31.74 7.92
C ILE A 39 17.85 32.80 8.00
N LYS A 40 16.97 32.89 6.98
CA LYS A 40 15.92 33.93 6.91
C LYS A 40 14.74 33.65 7.83
N THR A 41 14.31 32.39 7.91
CA THR A 41 13.07 32.03 8.60
C THR A 41 13.17 30.74 9.40
N GLY A 42 13.79 29.71 8.85
CA GLY A 42 13.79 28.36 9.41
C GLY A 42 14.39 28.25 10.81
N ARG A 43 15.37 29.09 11.15
CA ARG A 43 15.96 29.16 12.48
C ARG A 43 14.97 29.68 13.51
N GLN A 44 14.19 30.71 13.17
CA GLN A 44 13.16 31.28 14.05
C GLN A 44 11.96 30.33 14.18
N GLU A 45 11.69 29.55 13.16
CA GLU A 45 10.63 28.54 13.14
C GLU A 45 11.01 27.25 13.89
N GLY A 46 12.25 27.13 14.38
CA GLY A 46 12.76 25.91 15.02
C GLY A 46 12.81 24.71 14.07
N ARG A 47 13.04 24.96 12.76
CA ARG A 47 13.05 23.89 11.76
C ARG A 47 14.09 22.83 12.08
N ARG A 48 13.71 21.61 11.85
CA ARG A 48 14.56 20.44 12.05
C ARG A 48 15.20 20.01 10.74
N GLN A 49 16.29 19.28 10.83
CA GLN A 49 16.87 18.56 9.70
C GLN A 49 16.97 17.09 10.02
N ARG A 50 17.11 16.28 8.97
CA ARG A 50 17.36 14.85 9.11
C ARG A 50 18.70 14.62 9.81
N LEU A 51 18.75 13.68 10.75
CA LEU A 51 20.03 13.25 11.30
C LEU A 51 20.84 12.54 10.20
N THR A 52 22.08 12.95 10.04
CA THR A 52 23.08 12.32 9.16
C THR A 52 23.70 11.07 9.78
N ALA A 53 23.29 10.67 11.01
CA ALA A 53 23.61 9.34 11.53
C ALA A 53 23.15 8.29 10.51
N SER A 54 24.03 7.37 10.18
CA SER A 54 23.78 6.38 9.13
C SER A 54 22.44 5.68 9.38
N VAL A 55 21.65 5.49 8.34
CA VAL A 55 20.39 4.72 8.42
C VAL A 55 20.62 3.36 9.10
N SER A 56 21.82 2.79 8.95
CA SER A 56 22.24 1.54 9.60
C SER A 56 22.26 1.62 11.13
N GLU A 57 22.76 2.71 11.73
CA GLU A 57 22.73 2.87 13.19
C GLU A 57 21.33 3.10 13.72
N ALA A 58 20.55 3.92 13.03
CA ALA A 58 19.15 4.15 13.37
C ALA A 58 18.33 2.85 13.27
N ARG A 59 18.58 2.04 12.23
CA ARG A 59 17.99 0.70 12.08
C ARG A 59 18.37 -0.22 13.23
N ALA A 60 19.65 -0.27 13.61
CA ALA A 60 20.12 -1.11 14.71
C ALA A 60 19.38 -0.77 16.01
N ARG A 61 19.23 0.52 16.35
CA ARG A 61 18.46 0.95 17.53
C ARG A 61 16.97 0.54 17.42
N LYS A 62 16.37 0.73 16.27
CA LYS A 62 14.97 0.36 16.01
C LYS A 62 14.77 -1.16 16.14
N LEU A 63 15.64 -1.96 15.52
CA LEU A 63 15.57 -3.42 15.60
C LEU A 63 15.79 -3.94 17.02
N HIS A 64 16.60 -3.25 17.82
CA HIS A 64 16.73 -3.55 19.25
C HIS A 64 15.40 -3.31 20.00
N ARG A 65 14.66 -2.23 19.68
CA ARG A 65 13.34 -1.97 20.28
C ARG A 65 12.27 -2.98 19.84
N VAL A 66 12.34 -3.43 18.59
CA VAL A 66 11.35 -4.35 17.98
C VAL A 66 11.65 -5.80 18.33
N GLY A 67 12.92 -6.14 18.56
CA GLY A 67 13.36 -7.52 18.81
C GLY A 67 12.55 -8.30 19.85
N PRO A 68 12.22 -7.71 21.02
CA PRO A 68 11.38 -8.37 22.03
C PRO A 68 9.94 -8.67 21.59
N HIS A 69 9.49 -8.05 20.50
CA HIS A 69 8.15 -8.23 19.95
C HIS A 69 8.13 -9.14 18.71
N LEU A 70 9.26 -9.74 18.36
CA LEU A 70 9.31 -10.71 17.27
C LEU A 70 8.85 -12.09 17.76
N ARG A 71 8.10 -12.77 16.92
CA ARG A 71 7.65 -14.14 17.15
C ARG A 71 8.84 -15.10 17.09
N THR A 72 8.95 -15.95 18.09
CA THR A 72 10.05 -16.92 18.21
C THR A 72 9.88 -18.17 17.33
N ASP A 73 8.66 -18.41 16.83
CA ASP A 73 8.32 -19.53 15.95
C ASP A 73 8.56 -19.25 14.46
N MET A 74 8.96 -18.01 14.10
CA MET A 74 9.26 -17.62 12.73
C MET A 74 10.77 -17.51 12.50
N PRO A 75 11.37 -18.36 11.65
CA PRO A 75 12.81 -18.29 11.37
C PRO A 75 13.11 -17.04 10.51
N TYR A 76 14.25 -16.42 10.77
CA TYR A 76 14.76 -15.31 9.98
C TYR A 76 16.29 -15.39 9.81
N ARG A 77 16.79 -14.65 8.85
CA ARG A 77 18.23 -14.41 8.65
C ARG A 77 18.53 -12.93 8.88
N VAL A 78 19.76 -12.62 9.24
CA VAL A 78 20.23 -11.24 9.28
C VAL A 78 21.01 -10.97 8.01
N GLU A 79 20.54 -10.04 7.19
CA GLU A 79 21.15 -9.65 5.91
C GLU A 79 21.29 -8.13 5.88
N ASP A 80 22.52 -7.63 5.70
CA ASP A 80 22.83 -6.19 5.67
C ASP A 80 22.25 -5.40 6.86
N GLY A 81 22.29 -5.99 8.06
CA GLY A 81 21.72 -5.39 9.28
C GLY A 81 20.20 -5.32 9.31
N ARG A 82 19.49 -6.09 8.49
CA ARG A 82 18.03 -6.26 8.44
C ARG A 82 17.64 -7.66 8.89
N PHE A 83 16.44 -7.82 9.42
CA PHE A 83 15.86 -9.13 9.64
C PHE A 83 15.10 -9.55 8.39
N ASN A 84 15.45 -10.71 7.82
CA ASN A 84 14.81 -11.26 6.64
C ASN A 84 14.00 -12.52 7.00
N PHE A 85 12.67 -12.40 7.03
CA PHE A 85 11.71 -13.47 7.26
C PHE A 85 11.21 -14.11 5.97
N LEU A 86 11.60 -13.59 4.81
CA LEU A 86 11.12 -14.09 3.52
C LEU A 86 11.85 -15.38 3.14
N THR A 87 11.37 -16.50 3.68
CA THR A 87 11.87 -17.83 3.35
C THR A 87 11.52 -18.25 1.92
N ARG A 88 12.18 -19.29 1.41
CA ARG A 88 11.89 -19.84 0.10
C ARG A 88 10.44 -20.36 0.01
N GLU A 89 9.95 -20.93 1.10
CA GLU A 89 8.59 -21.45 1.24
C GLU A 89 7.57 -20.33 1.16
N LEU A 90 7.77 -19.24 1.91
CA LEU A 90 6.90 -18.06 1.88
C LEU A 90 6.90 -17.40 0.50
N ARG A 91 8.06 -17.24 -0.15
CA ARG A 91 8.13 -16.75 -1.54
C ARG A 91 7.27 -17.57 -2.49
N LYS A 92 7.30 -18.91 -2.37
CA LYS A 92 6.51 -19.80 -3.18
C LYS A 92 5.01 -19.71 -2.85
N GLU A 93 4.65 -19.70 -1.57
CA GLU A 93 3.26 -19.59 -1.11
C GLU A 93 2.61 -18.29 -1.57
N THR A 94 3.29 -17.17 -1.37
CA THR A 94 2.79 -15.83 -1.70
C THR A 94 3.10 -15.40 -3.13
N ARG A 95 3.85 -16.21 -3.89
CA ARG A 95 4.28 -15.95 -5.27
C ARG A 95 5.10 -14.67 -5.41
N ILE A 96 5.86 -14.30 -4.39
CA ILE A 96 6.77 -13.16 -4.48
C ILE A 96 7.87 -13.45 -5.51
N ALA A 97 8.00 -12.56 -6.48
CA ALA A 97 9.09 -12.53 -7.45
C ALA A 97 9.96 -11.28 -7.22
N ASP A 98 11.22 -11.36 -7.62
CA ASP A 98 12.09 -10.20 -7.60
C ASP A 98 11.61 -9.16 -8.64
N THR A 99 11.74 -7.88 -8.29
CA THR A 99 11.34 -6.77 -9.15
C THR A 99 12.34 -5.62 -9.01
N GLU A 100 12.59 -4.94 -10.11
CA GLU A 100 13.37 -3.69 -10.13
C GLU A 100 12.46 -2.46 -9.95
N ASN A 101 11.15 -2.65 -9.92
CA ASN A 101 10.20 -1.56 -9.70
C ASN A 101 10.29 -1.05 -8.27
N VAL A 102 10.35 0.27 -8.15
CA VAL A 102 10.44 0.95 -6.86
C VAL A 102 9.09 1.57 -6.54
N SER A 103 8.47 1.12 -5.44
CA SER A 103 7.35 1.81 -4.84
C SER A 103 7.88 2.91 -3.90
N ALA A 104 7.32 4.12 -4.00
CA ALA A 104 7.68 5.25 -3.13
C ALA A 104 6.44 6.14 -2.96
N ASN A 105 5.70 5.95 -1.90
CA ASN A 105 4.51 6.75 -1.57
C ASN A 105 4.82 7.67 -0.38
N PRO A 106 4.78 9.00 -0.52
CA PRO A 106 5.04 9.91 0.60
C PRO A 106 3.95 9.78 1.67
N TYR A 107 4.32 10.03 2.92
CA TYR A 107 3.34 10.19 4.00
C TYR A 107 2.54 11.48 3.79
N ASP A 108 1.23 11.42 3.91
CA ASP A 108 0.37 12.59 3.88
C ASP A 108 0.25 13.26 5.28
N ASP A 109 -0.50 14.36 5.35
CA ASP A 109 -0.63 15.14 6.58
C ASP A 109 -1.26 14.34 7.74
N GLU A 110 -2.14 13.39 7.42
CA GLU A 110 -2.80 12.56 8.44
C GLU A 110 -1.82 11.52 9.01
N MET A 111 -1.07 10.86 8.14
CA MET A 111 0.01 9.97 8.57
C MET A 111 1.09 10.71 9.35
N MET A 112 1.47 11.92 8.92
CA MET A 112 2.45 12.74 9.66
C MET A 112 1.98 13.06 11.07
N LYS A 113 0.69 13.37 11.28
CA LYS A 113 0.11 13.56 12.62
C LYS A 113 0.19 12.28 13.46
N LEU A 114 -0.05 11.11 12.87
CA LEU A 114 0.09 9.83 13.58
C LEU A 114 1.56 9.57 13.97
N ILE A 115 2.51 9.89 13.10
CA ILE A 115 3.94 9.77 13.37
C ILE A 115 4.35 10.65 14.58
N GLU A 116 3.84 11.88 14.63
CA GLU A 116 4.07 12.81 15.74
C GLU A 116 3.38 12.34 17.03
N THR A 117 2.12 11.89 16.92
CA THR A 117 1.35 11.37 18.06
C THR A 117 2.05 10.20 18.74
N TYR A 118 2.61 9.30 17.99
CA TYR A 118 3.30 8.09 18.47
C TYR A 118 4.82 8.20 18.38
N GLN A 119 5.39 9.38 18.59
CA GLN A 119 6.85 9.61 18.50
C GLN A 119 7.67 8.68 19.42
N ASP A 120 7.15 8.33 20.60
CA ASP A 120 7.76 7.43 21.57
C ASP A 120 7.25 5.97 21.43
N GLY A 121 6.26 5.75 20.57
CA GLY A 121 5.66 4.48 20.28
C GLY A 121 6.32 3.71 19.15
N LEU A 122 5.60 2.72 18.62
CA LEU A 122 5.98 1.95 17.43
C LEU A 122 4.87 2.00 16.39
N ILE A 123 5.22 2.33 15.16
CA ILE A 123 4.36 2.30 13.99
C ILE A 123 4.90 1.24 13.03
N LEU A 124 4.03 0.42 12.47
CA LEU A 124 4.39 -0.48 11.38
C LEU A 124 4.00 0.17 10.04
N ASP A 125 4.94 0.29 9.12
CA ASP A 125 4.66 0.59 7.72
C ASP A 125 4.73 -0.73 6.93
N CYS A 126 3.57 -1.35 6.76
CA CYS A 126 3.41 -2.66 6.11
C CYS A 126 3.33 -2.50 4.60
N GLY A 127 4.41 -2.84 3.90
CA GLY A 127 4.63 -2.54 2.50
C GLY A 127 5.16 -1.12 2.31
N ALA A 128 6.22 -0.79 3.06
CA ALA A 128 6.73 0.57 3.15
C ALA A 128 7.21 1.15 1.81
N GLY A 129 7.65 0.30 0.87
CA GLY A 129 8.37 0.76 -0.29
C GLY A 129 9.70 1.42 0.09
N ARG A 130 10.28 2.17 -0.84
CA ARG A 130 11.45 2.98 -0.55
C ARG A 130 11.01 4.30 0.10
N ARG A 131 11.56 4.60 1.28
CA ARG A 131 11.30 5.85 2.00
C ARG A 131 12.47 6.81 1.88
N ASP A 132 12.20 8.03 1.44
CA ASP A 132 13.19 9.11 1.38
C ASP A 132 13.45 9.70 2.77
N ILE A 133 12.45 9.60 3.68
CA ILE A 133 12.56 10.02 5.07
C ILE A 133 12.51 8.79 5.96
N TYR A 134 13.50 8.66 6.86
CA TYR A 134 13.61 7.54 7.79
C TYR A 134 13.27 7.97 9.20
N PHE A 135 12.20 7.39 9.80
CA PHE A 135 11.76 7.67 11.16
C PHE A 135 12.16 6.52 12.10
N GLU A 136 12.59 6.85 13.33
CA GLU A 136 12.98 5.83 14.32
C GLU A 136 11.79 5.08 14.94
N ASN A 137 10.62 5.71 14.98
CA ASN A 137 9.40 5.11 15.49
C ASN A 137 8.60 4.33 14.45
N ILE A 138 9.04 4.30 13.18
CA ILE A 138 8.38 3.54 12.11
C ILE A 138 9.24 2.34 11.71
N VAL A 139 8.67 1.15 11.81
CA VAL A 139 9.25 -0.09 11.29
C VAL A 139 8.87 -0.23 9.83
N ASN A 140 9.83 -0.01 8.94
CA ASN A 140 9.65 -0.18 7.50
C ASN A 140 9.73 -1.67 7.15
N TYR A 141 8.57 -2.28 6.96
CA TYR A 141 8.42 -3.70 6.60
C TYR A 141 8.11 -3.82 5.11
N GLU A 142 8.92 -4.57 4.37
CA GLU A 142 8.85 -4.59 2.90
C GLU A 142 9.35 -5.94 2.35
N ILE A 143 8.91 -6.31 1.14
CA ILE A 143 9.42 -7.52 0.44
C ILE A 143 10.80 -7.29 -0.20
N VAL A 144 11.16 -6.03 -0.45
CA VAL A 144 12.42 -5.62 -1.08
C VAL A 144 13.33 -4.95 -0.06
N GLY A 145 14.61 -5.27 -0.08
CA GLY A 145 15.64 -4.72 0.81
C GLY A 145 16.14 -3.33 0.38
N TYR A 146 15.28 -2.31 0.34
CA TYR A 146 15.73 -0.93 0.12
C TYR A 146 16.58 -0.41 1.27
N ASP A 147 17.35 0.66 1.05
CA ASP A 147 18.14 1.28 2.13
C ASP A 147 17.30 1.68 3.35
N SER A 148 16.04 2.02 3.14
CA SER A 148 15.08 2.37 4.19
C SER A 148 14.40 1.16 4.84
N THR A 149 14.48 -0.05 4.28
CA THR A 149 13.83 -1.26 4.80
C THR A 149 14.49 -1.72 6.09
N ASP A 150 13.71 -2.03 7.11
CA ASP A 150 14.20 -2.57 8.40
C ASP A 150 14.03 -4.09 8.47
N ILE A 151 12.89 -4.58 8.03
CA ILE A 151 12.52 -6.00 8.09
C ILE A 151 11.96 -6.42 6.73
N ILE A 152 12.46 -7.53 6.23
CA ILE A 152 12.01 -8.11 4.95
C ILE A 152 11.02 -9.25 5.25
N GLY A 153 9.83 -9.18 4.61
CA GLY A 153 8.80 -10.21 4.75
C GLY A 153 7.53 -9.86 4.01
N VAL A 154 6.46 -10.64 4.22
CA VAL A 154 5.16 -10.53 3.53
C VAL A 154 4.04 -10.18 4.49
N GLY A 155 3.09 -9.37 4.04
CA GLY A 155 1.98 -8.88 4.86
C GLY A 155 1.05 -9.99 5.36
N GLU A 156 0.94 -11.10 4.65
CA GLU A 156 0.14 -12.27 5.03
C GLU A 156 0.72 -13.06 6.24
N HIS A 157 1.98 -12.75 6.62
CA HIS A 157 2.68 -13.42 7.73
C HIS A 157 3.58 -12.42 8.46
N LEU A 158 2.99 -11.57 9.28
CA LEU A 158 3.75 -10.59 10.04
C LEU A 158 4.50 -11.27 11.20
N PRO A 159 5.83 -11.08 11.31
CA PRO A 159 6.66 -11.75 12.30
C PRO A 159 6.61 -11.10 13.69
N PHE A 160 5.55 -10.40 14.00
CA PHE A 160 5.39 -9.68 15.26
C PHE A 160 4.36 -10.35 16.16
N GLU A 161 4.54 -10.20 17.45
CA GLU A 161 3.55 -10.58 18.45
C GLU A 161 2.28 -9.73 18.31
N SER A 162 1.16 -10.25 18.84
CA SER A 162 -0.10 -9.49 18.86
C SER A 162 0.03 -8.23 19.71
N ASN A 163 -0.69 -7.17 19.35
CA ASN A 163 -0.72 -5.90 20.10
C ASN A 163 0.67 -5.23 20.24
N THR A 164 1.46 -5.22 19.18
CA THR A 164 2.81 -4.62 19.17
C THR A 164 2.80 -3.14 18.82
N PHE A 165 1.97 -2.72 17.84
CA PHE A 165 2.08 -1.40 17.23
C PHE A 165 0.96 -0.45 17.67
N ASP A 166 1.33 0.81 17.88
CA ASP A 166 0.40 1.90 18.19
C ASP A 166 -0.36 2.38 16.95
N ALA A 167 0.27 2.28 15.78
CA ALA A 167 -0.38 2.48 14.50
C ALA A 167 0.19 1.53 13.43
N VAL A 168 -0.61 1.27 12.40
CA VAL A 168 -0.18 0.55 11.19
C VAL A 168 -0.56 1.38 9.97
N PHE A 169 0.41 1.55 9.07
CA PHE A 169 0.19 2.08 7.72
C PHE A 169 0.24 0.92 6.71
N SER A 170 -0.65 0.96 5.72
CA SER A 170 -0.64 0.04 4.57
C SER A 170 -1.12 0.82 3.36
N ILE A 171 -0.20 1.26 2.50
CA ILE A 171 -0.47 2.27 1.47
C ILE A 171 -0.18 1.68 0.10
N ALA A 172 -1.22 1.40 -0.67
CA ALA A 172 -1.13 0.76 -1.97
C ALA A 172 -0.34 -0.57 -1.90
N VAL A 173 -0.81 -1.47 -1.03
CA VAL A 173 -0.18 -2.77 -0.74
C VAL A 173 -1.17 -3.92 -0.94
N LEU A 174 -2.40 -3.79 -0.43
CA LEU A 174 -3.35 -4.91 -0.38
C LEU A 174 -3.81 -5.35 -1.77
N GLU A 175 -3.70 -4.50 -2.77
CA GLU A 175 -3.91 -4.83 -4.17
C GLU A 175 -2.85 -5.77 -4.75
N HIS A 176 -1.65 -5.77 -4.16
CA HIS A 176 -0.49 -6.56 -4.62
C HIS A 176 -0.29 -7.87 -3.85
N VAL A 177 -0.99 -8.05 -2.72
CA VAL A 177 -0.92 -9.29 -1.94
C VAL A 177 -1.90 -10.33 -2.45
N ARG A 178 -1.51 -11.57 -2.38
CA ARG A 178 -2.32 -12.69 -2.87
C ARG A 178 -3.58 -12.92 -2.04
N ASP A 179 -3.47 -12.74 -0.72
CA ASP A 179 -4.57 -12.86 0.23
C ASP A 179 -4.71 -11.58 1.09
N PRO A 180 -5.42 -10.56 0.59
CA PRO A 180 -5.60 -9.31 1.31
C PRO A 180 -6.40 -9.47 2.61
N PHE A 181 -7.27 -10.50 2.73
CA PHE A 181 -8.01 -10.77 3.98
C PHE A 181 -7.08 -11.30 5.06
N ARG A 182 -6.14 -12.17 4.70
CA ARG A 182 -5.11 -12.65 5.62
C ARG A 182 -4.19 -11.53 6.05
N CYS A 183 -3.76 -10.69 5.11
CA CYS A 183 -2.95 -9.51 5.43
C CYS A 183 -3.69 -8.54 6.37
N ALA A 184 -4.98 -8.27 6.12
CA ALA A 184 -5.81 -7.45 6.99
C ALA A 184 -5.95 -8.05 8.41
N ALA A 185 -6.09 -9.38 8.51
CA ALA A 185 -6.14 -10.07 9.80
C ALA A 185 -4.81 -9.95 10.58
N GLU A 186 -3.67 -10.08 9.90
CA GLU A 186 -2.35 -9.88 10.50
C GLU A 186 -2.12 -8.44 10.94
N ILE A 187 -2.51 -7.45 10.12
CA ILE A 187 -2.49 -6.03 10.47
C ILE A 187 -3.32 -5.78 11.76
N ALA A 188 -4.54 -6.31 11.80
CA ALA A 188 -5.40 -6.16 12.98
C ALA A 188 -4.83 -6.86 14.22
N ARG A 189 -4.19 -8.03 14.04
CA ARG A 189 -3.55 -8.80 15.13
C ARG A 189 -2.39 -8.03 15.77
N VAL A 190 -1.53 -7.42 14.97
CA VAL A 190 -0.35 -6.72 15.49
C VAL A 190 -0.66 -5.32 16.01
N LEU A 191 -1.80 -4.76 15.67
CA LEU A 191 -2.26 -3.47 16.17
C LEU A 191 -2.69 -3.60 17.63
N ARG A 192 -2.30 -2.66 18.49
CA ARG A 192 -2.70 -2.59 19.92
C ARG A 192 -4.17 -2.22 20.06
N ARG A 193 -4.73 -2.51 21.22
CA ARG A 193 -6.03 -1.95 21.61
C ARG A 193 -5.93 -0.42 21.64
N GLY A 194 -6.86 0.25 20.94
CA GLY A 194 -6.85 1.70 20.76
C GLY A 194 -5.85 2.22 19.74
N GLY A 195 -5.06 1.33 19.12
CA GLY A 195 -4.17 1.66 18.02
C GLY A 195 -4.93 2.01 16.74
N GLN A 196 -4.28 2.73 15.83
CA GLN A 196 -4.89 3.30 14.63
C GLN A 196 -4.36 2.67 13.35
N LEU A 197 -5.26 2.32 12.44
CA LEU A 197 -4.95 1.86 11.09
C LEU A 197 -5.15 3.01 10.10
N TYR A 198 -4.15 3.27 9.26
CA TYR A 198 -4.28 4.04 8.04
C TYR A 198 -4.00 3.15 6.84
N CYS A 199 -5.05 2.80 6.10
CA CYS A 199 -4.95 1.90 4.94
C CYS A 199 -5.51 2.58 3.70
N CYS A 200 -4.73 2.51 2.61
CA CYS A 200 -5.12 2.96 1.29
C CYS A 200 -5.10 1.78 0.33
N ILE A 201 -6.19 1.57 -0.40
CA ILE A 201 -6.31 0.55 -1.45
C ILE A 201 -6.98 1.18 -2.67
N PRO A 202 -6.48 0.97 -3.91
CA PRO A 202 -7.05 1.57 -5.10
C PRO A 202 -8.42 1.00 -5.46
N PHE A 203 -9.23 1.82 -6.15
CA PHE A 203 -10.48 1.39 -6.78
C PHE A 203 -10.44 1.52 -8.30
N LEU A 204 -10.27 2.73 -8.83
CA LEU A 204 -10.30 3.01 -10.27
C LEU A 204 -8.90 3.19 -10.86
N GLN A 205 -7.93 2.40 -10.42
CA GLN A 205 -6.62 2.41 -11.01
C GLN A 205 -6.50 1.31 -12.07
N PRO A 206 -5.90 1.60 -13.24
CA PRO A 206 -5.53 0.61 -14.23
C PRO A 206 -4.66 -0.51 -13.65
N LEU A 207 -4.55 -1.61 -14.37
CA LEU A 207 -3.63 -2.68 -14.00
C LEU A 207 -2.21 -2.11 -13.89
N HIS A 208 -1.57 -2.31 -12.74
CA HIS A 208 -0.24 -1.77 -12.46
C HIS A 208 0.51 -2.65 -11.46
N GLY A 209 1.77 -2.31 -11.23
CA GLY A 209 2.63 -2.99 -10.27
C GLY A 209 3.14 -4.34 -10.80
N PHE A 210 4.37 -4.62 -10.47
CA PHE A 210 5.00 -5.90 -10.77
C PHE A 210 5.60 -6.47 -9.48
N PRO A 211 5.50 -7.78 -9.31
CA PRO A 211 5.04 -8.76 -10.32
C PRO A 211 3.52 -8.95 -10.38
N HIS A 212 2.75 -8.47 -9.41
CA HIS A 212 1.34 -8.82 -9.30
C HIS A 212 0.46 -7.63 -8.92
N HIS A 213 -0.75 -7.58 -9.49
CA HIS A 213 -1.86 -6.74 -9.08
C HIS A 213 -3.11 -7.63 -9.07
N TYR A 214 -3.57 -7.99 -7.87
CA TYR A 214 -4.63 -8.99 -7.69
C TYR A 214 -6.01 -8.35 -7.54
N PHE A 215 -6.10 -7.20 -6.85
CA PHE A 215 -7.36 -6.64 -6.43
C PHE A 215 -7.40 -5.13 -6.54
N ASN A 216 -8.55 -4.60 -6.94
CA ASN A 216 -8.98 -3.24 -6.64
C ASN A 216 -10.21 -3.34 -5.73
N ALA A 217 -10.39 -2.42 -4.79
CA ALA A 217 -11.49 -2.49 -3.85
C ALA A 217 -12.44 -1.30 -3.97
N THR A 218 -13.74 -1.57 -4.06
CA THR A 218 -14.77 -0.55 -3.84
C THR A 218 -14.72 -0.04 -2.39
N PRO A 219 -15.35 1.10 -2.05
CA PRO A 219 -15.43 1.54 -0.65
C PRO A 219 -16.01 0.48 0.30
N GLN A 220 -17.01 -0.30 -0.16
CA GLN A 220 -17.55 -1.43 0.61
C GLN A 220 -16.55 -2.58 0.71
N GLY A 221 -15.82 -2.88 -0.36
CA GLY A 221 -14.76 -3.89 -0.36
C GLY A 221 -13.63 -3.54 0.60
N ALA A 222 -13.16 -2.29 0.60
CA ALA A 222 -12.15 -1.81 1.52
C ALA A 222 -12.61 -1.89 2.99
N ARG A 223 -13.87 -1.50 3.27
CA ARG A 223 -14.49 -1.68 4.61
C ARG A 223 -14.55 -3.16 5.01
N ARG A 224 -14.95 -4.03 4.10
CA ARG A 224 -15.12 -5.47 4.34
C ARG A 224 -13.84 -6.18 4.76
N LEU A 225 -12.69 -5.68 4.35
CA LEU A 225 -11.39 -6.22 4.78
C LEU A 225 -11.18 -6.11 6.29
N PHE A 226 -11.75 -5.09 6.94
CA PHE A 226 -11.43 -4.75 8.32
C PHE A 226 -12.63 -4.76 9.29
N GLU A 227 -13.89 -4.66 8.82
CA GLU A 227 -15.06 -4.42 9.69
C GLU A 227 -15.35 -5.54 10.71
N ASP A 228 -14.98 -6.77 10.42
CA ASP A 228 -15.09 -7.90 11.36
C ASP A 228 -13.91 -7.96 12.36
N LEU A 229 -12.85 -7.18 12.12
CA LEU A 229 -11.59 -7.21 12.87
C LEU A 229 -11.39 -5.94 13.70
N LEU A 230 -11.79 -4.80 13.17
CA LEU A 230 -11.59 -3.46 13.72
C LEU A 230 -12.88 -2.64 13.61
N ARG A 231 -13.07 -1.67 14.49
CA ARG A 231 -14.12 -0.65 14.33
C ARG A 231 -13.70 0.34 13.25
N VAL A 232 -14.22 0.19 12.05
CA VAL A 232 -13.95 1.12 10.94
C VAL A 232 -14.65 2.45 11.19
N GLU A 233 -13.87 3.50 11.42
CA GLU A 233 -14.38 4.85 11.74
C GLU A 233 -14.83 5.60 10.49
N SER A 234 -14.04 5.54 9.42
CA SER A 234 -14.35 6.23 8.16
C SER A 234 -13.85 5.45 6.94
N VAL A 235 -14.42 5.71 5.79
CA VAL A 235 -13.88 5.41 4.47
C VAL A 235 -13.98 6.69 3.68
N SER A 236 -12.84 7.24 3.25
CA SER A 236 -12.76 8.57 2.66
C SER A 236 -11.81 8.60 1.45
N VAL A 237 -11.79 9.72 0.76
CA VAL A 237 -10.91 9.95 -0.38
C VAL A 237 -9.93 11.06 -0.02
N SER A 238 -8.65 10.75 0.00
CA SER A 238 -7.60 11.75 0.20
C SER A 238 -7.25 12.47 -1.12
N ARG A 239 -6.45 13.54 -1.01
CA ARG A 239 -5.95 14.25 -2.20
C ARG A 239 -5.17 13.33 -3.15
N ALA A 240 -4.42 12.37 -2.63
CA ALA A 240 -3.66 11.40 -3.41
C ALA A 240 -4.55 10.35 -4.11
N LEU A 241 -5.80 10.21 -3.68
CA LEU A 241 -6.79 9.28 -4.26
C LEU A 241 -7.91 10.00 -5.03
N HIS A 242 -7.73 11.30 -5.32
CA HIS A 242 -8.74 12.07 -6.05
C HIS A 242 -8.99 11.48 -7.45
N PRO A 243 -10.24 11.42 -7.94
CA PRO A 243 -10.58 10.82 -9.24
C PRO A 243 -9.79 11.35 -10.44
N VAL A 244 -9.25 12.57 -10.35
CA VAL A 244 -8.42 13.14 -11.41
C VAL A 244 -7.17 12.31 -11.71
N TRP A 245 -6.63 11.58 -10.73
CA TRP A 245 -5.49 10.68 -10.94
C TRP A 245 -5.88 9.51 -11.84
N ALA A 246 -7.03 8.88 -11.58
CA ALA A 246 -7.54 7.81 -12.42
C ALA A 246 -7.82 8.30 -13.85
N LEU A 247 -8.52 9.42 -13.99
CA LEU A 247 -8.83 10.01 -15.29
C LEU A 247 -7.55 10.31 -16.08
N SER A 248 -6.58 10.99 -15.46
CA SER A 248 -5.30 11.33 -16.11
C SER A 248 -4.52 10.08 -16.51
N TRP A 249 -4.49 9.07 -15.65
CA TRP A 249 -3.80 7.81 -15.96
C TRP A 249 -4.45 7.06 -17.11
N ILE A 250 -5.78 6.91 -17.08
CA ILE A 250 -6.53 6.24 -18.15
C ILE A 250 -6.29 6.93 -19.49
N VAL A 251 -6.45 8.26 -19.56
CA VAL A 251 -6.27 9.01 -20.82
C VAL A 251 -4.83 8.89 -21.35
N ARG A 252 -3.85 9.03 -20.48
CA ARG A 252 -2.43 8.90 -20.85
C ARG A 252 -2.14 7.48 -21.37
N SER A 253 -2.48 6.46 -20.61
CA SER A 253 -2.22 5.06 -20.98
C SER A 253 -2.97 4.66 -22.26
N TRP A 254 -4.20 5.15 -22.41
CA TRP A 254 -4.95 4.97 -23.67
C TRP A 254 -4.21 5.56 -24.87
N SER A 255 -3.76 6.81 -24.74
CA SER A 255 -3.03 7.49 -25.82
C SER A 255 -1.72 6.80 -26.19
N GLU A 256 -1.03 6.21 -25.20
CA GLU A 256 0.19 5.41 -25.42
C GLU A 256 -0.06 4.12 -26.20
N GLY A 257 -1.27 3.60 -26.16
CA GLY A 257 -1.68 2.37 -26.88
C GLY A 257 -2.14 2.62 -28.32
N LEU A 258 -2.09 3.86 -28.79
CA LEU A 258 -2.52 4.24 -30.12
C LEU A 258 -1.31 4.63 -30.98
N ASP A 259 -1.40 4.32 -32.29
CA ASP A 259 -0.48 4.84 -33.30
C ASP A 259 -0.81 6.28 -33.70
N GLU A 260 0.12 6.98 -34.29
CA GLU A 260 -0.12 8.23 -35.03
C GLU A 260 -0.71 7.91 -36.42
N PRO A 261 -1.78 8.57 -36.91
CA PRO A 261 -2.38 9.81 -36.40
C PRO A 261 -3.56 9.59 -35.41
N THR A 262 -3.91 8.35 -35.06
CA THR A 262 -5.05 8.06 -34.20
C THR A 262 -4.88 8.69 -32.82
N ARG A 263 -3.65 8.66 -32.25
CA ARG A 263 -3.31 9.32 -31.00
C ARG A 263 -3.57 10.82 -31.05
N ALA A 264 -3.10 11.50 -32.11
CA ALA A 264 -3.30 12.94 -32.29
C ALA A 264 -4.79 13.27 -32.34
N THR A 265 -5.58 12.48 -33.06
CA THR A 265 -7.03 12.65 -33.14
C THR A 265 -7.68 12.47 -31.76
N PHE A 266 -7.34 11.41 -31.03
CA PHE A 266 -7.85 11.13 -29.70
C PHE A 266 -7.56 12.26 -28.71
N LEU A 267 -6.32 12.74 -28.64
CA LEU A 267 -5.92 13.82 -27.73
C LEU A 267 -6.57 15.16 -28.06
N ASN A 268 -7.05 15.36 -29.27
CA ASN A 268 -7.77 16.57 -29.69
C ASN A 268 -9.30 16.45 -29.61
N MET A 269 -9.84 15.28 -29.19
CA MET A 269 -11.27 15.12 -29.00
C MET A 269 -11.79 16.02 -27.89
N GLN A 270 -13.03 16.48 -28.04
CA GLN A 270 -13.71 17.17 -26.96
C GLN A 270 -14.33 16.16 -26.00
N LEU A 271 -14.21 16.38 -24.70
CA LEU A 271 -14.73 15.46 -23.68
C LEU A 271 -16.23 15.11 -23.88
N LYS A 272 -17.03 16.06 -24.43
CA LYS A 272 -18.44 15.80 -24.75
C LYS A 272 -18.67 14.65 -25.74
N GLU A 273 -17.67 14.34 -26.58
CA GLU A 273 -17.74 13.25 -27.56
C GLU A 273 -17.62 11.87 -26.89
N LEU A 274 -17.11 11.81 -25.66
CA LEU A 274 -17.03 10.59 -24.84
C LEU A 274 -18.24 10.45 -23.90
N VAL A 275 -19.07 11.48 -23.73
CA VAL A 275 -20.25 11.47 -22.86
C VAL A 275 -21.49 11.04 -23.66
N VAL A 276 -21.42 9.82 -24.20
CA VAL A 276 -22.45 9.19 -25.04
C VAL A 276 -22.53 7.71 -24.66
N PRO A 277 -23.58 6.96 -25.07
CA PRO A 277 -23.59 5.51 -24.94
C PRO A 277 -22.34 4.89 -25.57
N PRO A 278 -21.66 3.92 -24.93
CA PRO A 278 -20.34 3.46 -25.36
C PRO A 278 -20.34 2.57 -26.62
N GLU A 279 -21.47 1.92 -26.97
CA GLU A 279 -21.52 0.99 -28.09
C GLU A 279 -21.08 1.62 -29.43
N PRO A 280 -21.53 2.82 -29.82
CA PRO A 280 -21.04 3.48 -31.03
C PRO A 280 -19.55 3.80 -30.98
N LEU A 281 -18.99 4.04 -29.79
CA LEU A 281 -17.56 4.36 -29.62
C LEU A 281 -16.67 3.16 -29.94
N LEU A 282 -17.15 1.93 -29.82
CA LEU A 282 -16.37 0.72 -30.10
C LEU A 282 -15.88 0.62 -31.54
N THR A 283 -16.57 1.26 -32.49
CA THR A 283 -16.20 1.29 -33.89
C THR A 283 -15.29 2.48 -34.23
N HIS A 284 -15.12 3.42 -33.30
CA HIS A 284 -14.28 4.59 -33.51
C HIS A 284 -12.80 4.18 -33.52
N PRO A 285 -11.94 4.78 -34.38
CA PRO A 285 -10.53 4.43 -34.46
C PRO A 285 -9.81 4.40 -33.10
N PHE A 286 -10.03 5.36 -32.22
CA PHE A 286 -9.38 5.40 -30.91
C PHE A 286 -9.74 4.21 -30.01
N ALA A 287 -10.89 3.58 -30.19
CA ALA A 287 -11.28 2.38 -29.42
C ALA A 287 -10.92 1.09 -30.18
N ARG A 288 -11.23 1.02 -31.48
CA ARG A 288 -10.95 -0.14 -32.31
C ARG A 288 -9.46 -0.45 -32.44
N ASP A 289 -8.64 0.58 -32.61
CA ASP A 289 -7.21 0.47 -32.90
C ASP A 289 -6.34 0.54 -31.63
N LEU A 290 -6.95 0.56 -30.42
CA LEU A 290 -6.24 0.47 -29.16
C LEU A 290 -5.50 -0.86 -29.05
N SER A 291 -4.21 -0.84 -28.71
CA SER A 291 -3.41 -2.05 -28.58
C SER A 291 -4.03 -3.05 -27.59
N SER A 292 -3.88 -4.34 -27.83
CA SER A 292 -4.45 -5.39 -26.98
C SER A 292 -3.88 -5.36 -25.55
N GLU A 293 -2.62 -4.93 -25.40
CA GLU A 293 -1.98 -4.73 -24.09
C GLU A 293 -2.74 -3.65 -23.31
N LYS A 294 -3.00 -2.49 -23.92
CA LYS A 294 -3.72 -1.39 -23.27
C LYS A 294 -5.20 -1.67 -23.10
N GLN A 295 -5.82 -2.44 -23.99
CA GLN A 295 -7.18 -2.94 -23.75
C GLN A 295 -7.26 -3.79 -22.49
N PHE A 296 -6.26 -4.64 -22.22
CA PHE A 296 -6.21 -5.47 -21.02
C PHE A 296 -5.89 -4.62 -19.77
N GLU A 297 -4.93 -3.72 -19.85
CA GLU A 297 -4.53 -2.81 -18.74
C GLU A 297 -5.69 -1.95 -18.28
N LEU A 298 -6.48 -1.41 -19.21
CA LEU A 298 -7.57 -0.44 -18.96
C LEU A 298 -8.96 -1.09 -18.91
N ALA A 299 -9.05 -2.41 -18.96
CA ALA A 299 -10.32 -3.11 -19.01
C ALA A 299 -11.23 -2.77 -17.83
N THR A 300 -12.51 -2.58 -18.09
CA THR A 300 -13.52 -2.40 -17.03
C THR A 300 -13.76 -3.67 -16.21
N GLY A 301 -13.36 -4.81 -16.74
CA GLY A 301 -13.46 -6.11 -16.11
C GLY A 301 -12.85 -7.21 -16.98
N THR A 302 -12.65 -8.38 -16.41
CA THR A 302 -12.06 -9.55 -17.09
C THR A 302 -12.99 -10.75 -17.01
N ILE A 303 -12.92 -11.64 -18.02
CA ILE A 303 -13.69 -12.88 -18.07
C ILE A 303 -12.75 -14.04 -17.75
N VAL A 304 -13.09 -14.83 -16.73
CA VAL A 304 -12.41 -16.08 -16.42
C VAL A 304 -13.24 -17.24 -16.99
N LYS A 305 -12.60 -18.08 -17.81
CA LYS A 305 -13.16 -19.36 -18.25
C LYS A 305 -12.34 -20.47 -17.62
N ALA A 306 -13.01 -21.41 -16.98
CA ALA A 306 -12.37 -22.53 -16.32
C ALA A 306 -13.16 -23.82 -16.55
N VAL A 307 -12.44 -24.94 -16.55
CA VAL A 307 -13.02 -26.29 -16.65
C VAL A 307 -12.57 -27.08 -15.43
N LYS A 308 -13.49 -27.78 -14.80
CA LYS A 308 -13.15 -28.76 -13.76
C LYS A 308 -12.62 -30.02 -14.45
N GLU A 309 -11.32 -30.27 -14.32
CA GLU A 309 -10.73 -31.49 -14.82
C GLU A 309 -11.31 -32.72 -14.10
N ARG A 310 -11.58 -33.80 -14.83
CA ARG A 310 -11.90 -35.09 -14.22
C ARG A 310 -10.58 -35.65 -13.69
N THR A 311 -10.27 -35.39 -12.44
CA THR A 311 -9.24 -36.11 -11.72
C THR A 311 -9.92 -37.30 -11.02
N ASP A 312 -9.51 -38.53 -11.30
CA ASP A 312 -9.84 -39.74 -10.52
C ASP A 312 -9.15 -39.72 -9.12
N VAL A 313 -8.84 -38.55 -8.61
CA VAL A 313 -8.32 -38.39 -7.26
C VAL A 313 -9.47 -37.91 -6.39
N ASP A 314 -9.97 -38.79 -5.53
CA ASP A 314 -10.82 -38.43 -4.40
C ASP A 314 -10.15 -37.27 -3.65
N VAL A 315 -10.60 -36.06 -3.91
CA VAL A 315 -10.31 -34.94 -3.04
C VAL A 315 -10.95 -35.32 -1.72
N ILE A 316 -10.12 -35.70 -0.74
CA ILE A 316 -10.53 -35.87 0.64
C ILE A 316 -11.21 -34.56 1.02
N ARG A 317 -12.53 -34.53 0.92
CA ARG A 317 -13.35 -33.48 1.50
C ARG A 317 -13.09 -33.54 2.99
N SER A 318 -12.31 -32.62 3.49
CA SER A 318 -12.36 -32.32 4.93
C SER A 318 -13.83 -32.20 5.29
N PRO A 319 -14.34 -32.99 6.24
CA PRO A 319 -15.74 -32.90 6.58
C PRO A 319 -15.99 -31.49 7.10
N VAL A 320 -16.66 -30.68 6.29
CA VAL A 320 -17.27 -29.46 6.80
C VAL A 320 -18.17 -29.91 7.95
N PRO A 321 -17.96 -29.44 9.19
CA PRO A 321 -18.79 -29.85 10.29
C PRO A 321 -20.23 -29.53 9.92
N LYS A 322 -21.08 -30.57 9.88
CA LYS A 322 -22.53 -30.43 9.68
C LYS A 322 -23.13 -29.79 10.91
N THR A 323 -22.82 -28.53 11.17
CA THR A 323 -23.31 -27.81 12.34
C THR A 323 -24.26 -26.73 11.91
N ARG A 324 -25.50 -26.88 12.37
CA ARG A 324 -26.59 -25.92 12.49
C ARG A 324 -27.66 -25.86 11.40
N TRP A 325 -27.43 -26.17 10.13
CA TRP A 325 -28.53 -26.10 9.15
C TRP A 325 -29.52 -27.27 9.18
N GLN A 326 -29.07 -28.47 9.57
CA GLN A 326 -29.98 -29.62 9.72
C GLN A 326 -30.88 -29.55 10.96
N ALA A 327 -30.43 -28.85 12.00
CA ALA A 327 -31.27 -28.60 13.19
C ALA A 327 -32.38 -27.58 12.91
N PHE A 328 -32.11 -26.58 12.02
CA PHE A 328 -33.10 -25.56 11.65
C PHE A 328 -34.16 -26.08 10.68
N ALA A 329 -33.78 -26.91 9.72
CA ALA A 329 -34.73 -27.55 8.80
C ALA A 329 -35.65 -28.55 9.52
N GLY A 330 -35.14 -29.27 10.51
CA GLY A 330 -35.95 -30.19 11.36
C GLY A 330 -36.93 -29.46 12.27
N TRP A 331 -36.60 -28.25 12.71
CA TRP A 331 -37.50 -27.43 13.53
C TRP A 331 -38.59 -26.78 12.69
N LEU A 332 -38.32 -26.29 11.50
CA LEU A 332 -39.33 -25.75 10.58
C LEU A 332 -40.34 -26.82 10.12
N TRP A 333 -39.92 -28.06 9.95
CA TRP A 333 -40.82 -29.16 9.55
C TRP A 333 -41.75 -29.60 10.66
N LYS A 334 -41.37 -29.44 11.95
CA LYS A 334 -42.24 -29.71 13.10
C LYS A 334 -43.27 -28.61 13.36
N VAL A 335 -42.93 -27.34 13.06
CA VAL A 335 -43.85 -26.20 13.26
C VAL A 335 -44.93 -26.13 12.18
N VAL A 336 -44.67 -26.60 10.95
CA VAL A 336 -45.65 -26.60 9.84
C VAL A 336 -46.67 -27.76 9.92
N ARG A 337 -46.39 -28.82 10.74
CA ARG A 337 -47.34 -29.95 10.90
C ARG A 337 -48.20 -29.86 12.15
N SER A 338 -48.11 -28.83 12.96
CA SER A 338 -48.89 -28.62 14.18
C SER A 338 -49.92 -27.48 14.06
N ARG A 339 -50.35 -27.17 12.83
CA ARG A 339 -51.55 -26.36 12.58
C ARG A 339 -52.48 -27.05 11.61
#